data_3c946d19dea9b73868289421aac27c1b
#
_entry.id   3c946d19dea9b73868289421aac27c1b
#
_cell.length_a   1.000
_cell.length_b   1.000
_cell.length_c   1.000
_cell.angle_alpha   90.00
_cell.angle_beta   90.00
_cell.angle_gamma   90.00
#
_symmetry.space_group_name_H-M   'P 1'
#
loop_
_entity.id
_entity.type
_entity.pdbx_description
1 polymer ?
#
loop_
_entity_poly.entity_id
_entity_poly.type
_entity_poly.pdbx_seq_one_letter_code
_entity_poly.pdbx_strand_id
1 'polypeptide(L)'
;FTANVALVSDYRFRGVSQTFKQPAIQGGFDYVHSSGFYVGNWNSNVSGNSFTDGSIEMDLYGGYKFNITPDVAADVGVLQYYYPGAQIVGGKKYNTTEVYGSIGYKWFTAKYSHTVSDFFGTPDSKGSGYLELNANFEVMDKTTLGFHVGHQKVRHNSAADYTDYKVSLARDFGFATIGLAVIGTDISGDAPVTSGSGKIKKTADTTAVLSISKAF
;
A
#
# COMPACT_ATOMS: atom_id res chain seq x y z
N PHE A 1 -5.01 0.58 -21.86
CA PHE A 1 -5.72 0.98 -20.63
C PHE A 1 -6.20 -0.26 -19.90
N THR A 2 -6.03 -0.28 -18.60
CA THR A 2 -6.61 -1.27 -17.68
C THR A 2 -7.32 -0.53 -16.56
N ALA A 3 -8.34 -1.16 -15.97
CA ALA A 3 -9.04 -0.65 -14.80
C ALA A 3 -9.24 -1.79 -13.80
N ASN A 4 -9.42 -1.46 -12.53
CA ASN A 4 -9.67 -2.44 -11.50
C ASN A 4 -10.65 -1.91 -10.46
N VAL A 5 -11.32 -2.83 -9.77
CA VAL A 5 -12.12 -2.56 -8.59
C VAL A 5 -11.91 -3.68 -7.58
N ALA A 6 -11.93 -3.34 -6.30
CA ALA A 6 -11.84 -4.31 -5.20
C ALA A 6 -12.72 -3.89 -4.02
N LEU A 7 -13.19 -4.91 -3.28
CA LEU A 7 -13.73 -4.77 -1.94
C LEU A 7 -12.80 -5.54 -1.00
N VAL A 8 -12.37 -4.91 0.09
CA VAL A 8 -11.55 -5.53 1.12
C VAL A 8 -12.20 -5.35 2.49
N SER A 9 -12.07 -6.35 3.36
CA SER A 9 -12.64 -6.27 4.72
C SER A 9 -11.93 -5.26 5.61
N ASP A 10 -10.68 -4.90 5.30
CA ASP A 10 -9.86 -3.90 5.97
C ASP A 10 -8.75 -3.45 5.01
N TYR A 11 -8.65 -2.15 4.73
CA TYR A 11 -7.55 -1.63 3.92
C TYR A 11 -6.29 -1.51 4.77
N ARG A 12 -5.26 -2.25 4.42
CA ARG A 12 -3.94 -2.24 5.07
C ARG A 12 -2.87 -1.64 4.15
N PHE A 13 -2.26 -0.55 4.59
CA PHE A 13 -1.09 0.05 3.96
C PHE A 13 0.15 -0.24 4.82
N ARG A 14 1.13 -0.95 4.26
CA ARG A 14 2.33 -1.37 5.00
C ARG A 14 1.97 -1.99 6.36
N GLY A 15 0.99 -2.90 6.38
CA GLY A 15 0.51 -3.60 7.57
C GLY A 15 -0.49 -2.84 8.44
N VAL A 16 -0.61 -1.52 8.32
CA VAL A 16 -1.46 -0.66 9.18
C VAL A 16 -2.82 -0.38 8.55
N SER A 17 -3.90 -0.54 9.32
CA SER A 17 -5.27 -0.28 8.85
C SER A 17 -5.51 1.20 8.56
N GLN A 18 -5.96 1.50 7.35
CA GLN A 18 -6.31 2.84 6.88
C GLN A 18 -7.80 3.14 7.07
N THR A 19 -8.62 2.09 7.21
CA THR A 19 -10.08 2.19 7.34
C THR A 19 -10.58 1.96 8.77
N PHE A 20 -9.69 1.99 9.76
CA PHE A 20 -10.05 1.71 11.15
C PHE A 20 -10.74 0.34 11.30
N LYS A 21 -10.20 -0.69 10.58
CA LYS A 21 -10.73 -2.06 10.51
C LYS A 21 -12.19 -2.11 10.04
N GLN A 22 -12.50 -1.33 9.01
CA GLN A 22 -13.78 -1.35 8.31
C GLN A 22 -13.53 -1.67 6.83
N PRO A 23 -14.54 -2.16 6.12
CA PRO A 23 -14.42 -2.44 4.70
C PRO A 23 -14.01 -1.22 3.88
N ALA A 24 -13.28 -1.48 2.79
CA ALA A 24 -12.96 -0.48 1.80
C ALA A 24 -13.40 -0.93 0.40
N ILE A 25 -13.86 0.05 -0.39
CA ILE A 25 -13.94 -0.04 -1.83
C ILE A 25 -12.73 0.65 -2.43
N GLN A 26 -12.07 -0.03 -3.35
CA GLN A 26 -10.81 0.41 -3.95
C GLN A 26 -10.91 0.28 -5.46
N GLY A 27 -10.16 1.09 -6.19
CA GLY A 27 -10.12 0.95 -7.64
C GLY A 27 -9.29 2.03 -8.30
N GLY A 28 -8.97 1.79 -9.56
CA GLY A 28 -8.14 2.69 -10.32
C GLY A 28 -8.05 2.31 -11.79
N PHE A 29 -7.21 3.04 -12.48
CA PHE A 29 -6.93 2.79 -13.89
C PHE A 29 -5.47 3.11 -14.20
N ASP A 30 -4.94 2.41 -15.21
CA ASP A 30 -3.59 2.55 -15.70
C ASP A 30 -3.59 2.74 -17.22
N TYR A 31 -2.68 3.59 -17.67
CA TYR A 31 -2.27 3.66 -19.05
C TYR A 31 -0.80 3.25 -19.16
N VAL A 32 -0.53 2.25 -19.97
CA VAL A 32 0.84 1.78 -20.27
C VAL A 32 1.10 2.02 -21.75
N HIS A 33 2.15 2.78 -22.05
CA HIS A 33 2.64 3.01 -23.40
C HIS A 33 3.61 1.89 -23.81
N SER A 34 3.66 1.56 -25.09
CA SER A 34 4.54 0.50 -25.63
C SER A 34 6.04 0.73 -25.40
N SER A 35 6.45 1.98 -25.13
CA SER A 35 7.84 2.31 -24.77
C SER A 35 8.23 1.92 -23.36
N GLY A 36 7.26 1.53 -22.50
CA GLY A 36 7.49 1.23 -21.08
C GLY A 36 7.06 2.34 -20.13
N PHE A 37 6.77 3.57 -20.60
CA PHE A 37 6.19 4.62 -19.77
C PHE A 37 4.76 4.26 -19.36
N TYR A 38 4.41 4.59 -18.12
CA TYR A 38 3.05 4.42 -17.61
C TYR A 38 2.65 5.57 -16.71
N VAL A 39 1.35 5.75 -16.58
CA VAL A 39 0.71 6.64 -15.63
C VAL A 39 -0.57 5.98 -15.14
N GLY A 40 -0.89 6.16 -13.87
CA GLY A 40 -2.08 5.57 -13.28
C GLY A 40 -2.61 6.37 -12.10
N ASN A 41 -3.78 5.97 -11.68
CA ASN A 41 -4.46 6.46 -10.51
C ASN A 41 -5.08 5.27 -9.77
N TRP A 42 -4.94 5.26 -8.45
CA TRP A 42 -5.63 4.34 -7.57
C TRP A 42 -6.28 5.10 -6.43
N ASN A 43 -7.41 4.60 -5.94
CA ASN A 43 -8.18 5.28 -4.91
C ASN A 43 -8.76 4.27 -3.92
N SER A 44 -8.95 4.72 -2.69
CA SER A 44 -9.63 3.96 -1.64
C SER A 44 -10.35 4.90 -0.69
N ASN A 45 -11.48 4.49 -0.14
CA ASN A 45 -11.96 5.17 1.05
C ASN A 45 -11.01 4.90 2.22
N VAL A 46 -10.85 5.90 3.07
CA VAL A 46 -10.12 5.82 4.34
C VAL A 46 -11.01 6.28 5.48
N SER A 47 -10.58 6.02 6.72
CA SER A 47 -11.33 6.43 7.90
C SER A 47 -10.86 7.80 8.41
N GLY A 48 -11.77 8.72 8.69
CA GLY A 48 -11.49 9.94 9.45
C GLY A 48 -10.93 9.70 10.86
N ASN A 49 -11.00 8.47 11.36
CA ASN A 49 -10.33 8.07 12.61
C ASN A 49 -8.83 7.82 12.41
N SER A 50 -8.41 7.47 11.20
CA SER A 50 -7.00 7.30 10.83
C SER A 50 -6.43 8.58 10.20
N PHE A 51 -7.26 9.31 9.45
CA PHE A 51 -6.91 10.55 8.77
C PHE A 51 -7.94 11.62 9.15
N THR A 52 -7.61 12.50 10.07
CA THR A 52 -8.53 13.56 10.53
C THR A 52 -9.09 14.33 9.33
N ASP A 53 -10.41 14.45 9.26
CA ASP A 53 -11.18 15.06 8.17
C ASP A 53 -11.01 14.38 6.79
N GLY A 54 -10.32 13.24 6.73
CA GLY A 54 -10.12 12.45 5.53
C GLY A 54 -11.21 11.40 5.32
N SER A 55 -11.59 11.20 4.06
CA SER A 55 -12.54 10.16 3.66
C SER A 55 -12.05 9.32 2.48
N ILE A 56 -11.10 9.84 1.73
CA ILE A 56 -10.55 9.20 0.53
C ILE A 56 -9.04 9.41 0.44
N GLU A 57 -8.34 8.40 -0.03
CA GLU A 57 -6.97 8.42 -0.52
C GLU A 57 -7.00 8.34 -2.04
N MET A 58 -6.20 9.18 -2.68
CA MET A 58 -6.02 9.21 -4.13
C MET A 58 -4.53 9.15 -4.44
N ASP A 59 -4.11 8.09 -5.11
CA ASP A 59 -2.74 7.87 -5.51
C ASP A 59 -2.58 8.18 -6.99
N LEU A 60 -1.69 9.13 -7.30
CA LEU A 60 -1.32 9.48 -8.66
C LEU A 60 0.12 9.03 -8.88
N TYR A 61 0.36 8.20 -9.87
CA TYR A 61 1.69 7.66 -10.10
C TYR A 61 2.03 7.59 -11.58
N GLY A 62 3.33 7.56 -11.84
CA GLY A 62 3.87 7.32 -13.16
C GLY A 62 5.31 6.88 -13.09
N GLY A 63 5.76 6.22 -14.14
CA GLY A 63 7.10 5.67 -14.15
C GLY A 63 7.49 5.05 -15.50
N TYR A 64 8.56 4.29 -15.44
CA TYR A 64 9.11 3.61 -16.58
C TYR A 64 9.53 2.18 -16.22
N LYS A 65 8.93 1.21 -16.91
CA LYS A 65 9.25 -0.23 -16.80
C LYS A 65 10.12 -0.66 -17.97
N PHE A 66 11.17 -1.41 -17.67
CA PHE A 66 12.10 -1.94 -18.67
C PHE A 66 12.71 -3.26 -18.22
N ASN A 67 13.20 -4.04 -19.18
CA ASN A 67 13.94 -5.27 -18.89
C ASN A 67 15.44 -4.97 -18.89
N ILE A 68 16.12 -5.35 -17.80
CA ILE A 68 17.60 -5.31 -17.73
C ILE A 68 18.15 -6.54 -18.47
N THR A 69 17.51 -7.70 -18.28
CA THR A 69 17.74 -8.95 -19.00
C THR A 69 16.39 -9.60 -19.33
N PRO A 70 16.32 -10.67 -20.12
CA PRO A 70 15.05 -11.37 -20.35
C PRO A 70 14.34 -11.85 -19.08
N ASP A 71 15.07 -12.10 -18.01
CA ASP A 71 14.55 -12.63 -16.74
C ASP A 71 14.45 -11.56 -15.65
N VAL A 72 15.03 -10.36 -15.85
CA VAL A 72 15.11 -9.30 -14.85
C VAL A 72 14.41 -8.06 -15.36
N ALA A 73 13.28 -7.74 -14.76
CA ALA A 73 12.55 -6.49 -15.01
C ALA A 73 12.88 -5.44 -13.96
N ALA A 74 12.87 -4.17 -14.36
CA ALA A 74 13.03 -3.03 -13.48
C ALA A 74 11.89 -2.02 -13.68
N ASP A 75 11.59 -1.28 -12.63
CA ASP A 75 10.60 -0.21 -12.62
C ASP A 75 11.12 0.95 -11.78
N VAL A 76 11.03 2.16 -12.31
CA VAL A 76 11.35 3.39 -11.59
C VAL A 76 10.20 4.38 -11.75
N GLY A 77 9.83 5.07 -10.69
CA GLY A 77 8.69 5.96 -10.79
C GLY A 77 8.54 6.91 -9.61
N VAL A 78 7.46 7.67 -9.67
CA VAL A 78 7.01 8.60 -8.64
C VAL A 78 5.57 8.29 -8.28
N LEU A 79 5.25 8.44 -7.00
CA LEU A 79 3.92 8.23 -6.44
C LEU A 79 3.59 9.41 -5.52
N GLN A 80 2.43 10.02 -5.75
CA GLN A 80 1.85 11.05 -4.92
C GLN A 80 0.65 10.47 -4.18
N TYR A 81 0.74 10.32 -2.87
CA TYR A 81 -0.40 10.10 -1.99
C TYR A 81 -1.09 11.42 -1.74
N TYR A 82 -2.37 11.50 -2.02
CA TYR A 82 -3.19 12.69 -1.85
C TYR A 82 -4.45 12.38 -1.03
N TYR A 83 -4.64 13.13 0.04
CA TYR A 83 -5.77 12.99 0.97
C TYR A 83 -6.58 14.28 0.99
N PRO A 84 -7.60 14.42 0.12
CA PRO A 84 -8.43 15.63 0.05
C PRO A 84 -9.05 15.97 1.40
N GLY A 85 -8.83 17.21 1.86
CA GLY A 85 -9.39 17.71 3.13
C GLY A 85 -8.67 17.22 4.39
N ALA A 86 -7.97 16.10 4.34
CA ALA A 86 -7.33 15.53 5.53
C ALA A 86 -6.13 16.36 6.00
N GLN A 87 -6.07 16.62 7.30
CA GLN A 87 -4.97 17.36 7.92
C GLN A 87 -4.76 16.97 9.37
N ILE A 88 -3.48 16.97 9.78
CA ILE A 88 -3.09 16.76 11.18
C ILE A 88 -3.40 18.02 11.99
N VAL A 89 -3.58 17.85 13.29
CA VAL A 89 -3.67 18.99 14.23
C VAL A 89 -2.45 19.91 14.01
N GLY A 90 -2.71 21.20 13.76
CA GLY A 90 -1.68 22.17 13.35
C GLY A 90 -1.61 22.44 11.84
N GLY A 91 -2.53 21.87 11.03
CA GLY A 91 -2.73 22.22 9.62
C GLY A 91 -1.79 21.53 8.62
N LYS A 92 -0.93 20.60 9.06
CA LYS A 92 -0.12 19.82 8.13
C LYS A 92 -0.96 18.78 7.41
N LYS A 93 -0.70 18.60 6.12
CA LYS A 93 -1.40 17.61 5.29
C LYS A 93 -0.71 16.25 5.37
N TYR A 94 -1.49 15.17 5.23
CA TYR A 94 -0.96 13.80 5.09
C TYR A 94 -0.31 13.53 3.73
N ASN A 95 -0.48 14.44 2.75
CA ASN A 95 0.03 14.25 1.39
C ASN A 95 1.54 13.94 1.39
N THR A 96 1.91 12.90 0.66
CA THR A 96 3.29 12.40 0.63
C THR A 96 3.68 12.08 -0.81
N THR A 97 4.89 12.47 -1.20
CA THR A 97 5.47 12.12 -2.50
C THR A 97 6.62 11.17 -2.27
N GLU A 98 6.60 10.03 -2.96
CA GLU A 98 7.68 9.05 -2.99
C GLU A 98 8.25 8.91 -4.40
N VAL A 99 9.56 8.73 -4.51
CA VAL A 99 10.22 8.15 -5.67
C VAL A 99 10.55 6.70 -5.33
N TYR A 100 10.47 5.81 -6.32
CA TYR A 100 10.73 4.40 -6.07
C TYR A 100 11.51 3.75 -7.20
N GLY A 101 12.16 2.64 -6.84
CA GLY A 101 12.75 1.70 -7.77
C GLY A 101 12.49 0.28 -7.36
N SER A 102 12.25 -0.61 -8.31
CA SER A 102 12.09 -2.04 -8.08
C SER A 102 12.80 -2.89 -9.09
N ILE A 103 13.14 -4.11 -8.67
CA ILE A 103 13.69 -5.17 -9.51
C ILE A 103 12.88 -6.42 -9.28
N GLY A 104 12.43 -7.05 -10.38
CA GLY A 104 11.73 -8.32 -10.39
C GLY A 104 12.58 -9.42 -11.04
N TYR A 105 12.64 -10.59 -10.42
CA TYR A 105 13.25 -11.79 -10.97
C TYR A 105 12.36 -12.99 -10.68
N LYS A 106 11.79 -13.59 -11.72
CA LYS A 106 10.84 -14.72 -11.62
C LYS A 106 9.69 -14.38 -10.65
N TRP A 107 9.67 -15.03 -9.50
CA TRP A 107 8.63 -14.89 -8.47
C TRP A 107 8.93 -13.81 -7.44
N PHE A 108 10.13 -13.24 -7.46
CA PHE A 108 10.62 -12.30 -6.45
C PHE A 108 10.60 -10.88 -6.97
N THR A 109 10.24 -9.94 -6.10
CA THR A 109 10.38 -8.50 -6.35
C THR A 109 10.94 -7.83 -5.11
N ALA A 110 11.95 -6.99 -5.31
CA ALA A 110 12.45 -6.06 -4.30
C ALA A 110 12.10 -4.64 -4.75
N LYS A 111 11.55 -3.81 -3.85
CA LYS A 111 11.24 -2.41 -4.13
C LYS A 111 11.71 -1.54 -2.98
N TYR A 112 12.26 -0.38 -3.32
CA TYR A 112 12.59 0.67 -2.37
C TYR A 112 11.85 1.95 -2.73
N SER A 113 11.14 2.51 -1.75
CA SER A 113 10.45 3.79 -1.85
C SER A 113 11.12 4.81 -0.94
N HIS A 114 11.28 6.03 -1.41
CA HIS A 114 11.96 7.12 -0.70
C HIS A 114 11.11 8.39 -0.74
N THR A 115 10.78 8.96 0.43
CA THR A 115 9.98 10.18 0.49
C THR A 115 10.80 11.40 0.10
N VAL A 116 10.28 12.20 -0.83
CA VAL A 116 10.85 13.50 -1.23
C VAL A 116 10.09 14.67 -0.60
N SER A 117 9.05 14.37 0.17
CA SER A 117 8.32 15.26 1.07
C SER A 117 8.34 14.69 2.50
N ASP A 118 7.71 15.34 3.47
CA ASP A 118 7.50 14.78 4.80
C ASP A 118 6.61 13.52 4.71
N PHE A 119 6.91 12.49 5.50
CA PHE A 119 6.23 11.21 5.53
C PHE A 119 4.89 11.35 6.27
N PHE A 120 3.79 11.33 5.53
CA PHE A 120 2.40 11.43 6.02
C PHE A 120 2.21 12.51 7.09
N GLY A 121 2.77 13.71 6.83
CA GLY A 121 2.66 14.87 7.70
C GLY A 121 3.53 14.84 8.96
N THR A 122 4.33 13.80 9.16
CA THR A 122 5.34 13.76 10.24
C THR A 122 6.38 14.84 10.01
N PRO A 123 6.59 15.79 10.94
CA PRO A 123 7.54 16.87 10.75
C PRO A 123 8.97 16.37 10.57
N ASP A 124 9.74 17.01 9.66
CA ASP A 124 11.16 16.77 9.45
C ASP A 124 11.50 15.31 9.06
N SER A 125 10.55 14.61 8.46
CA SER A 125 10.68 13.20 8.07
C SER A 125 10.95 12.98 6.57
N LYS A 126 11.17 14.06 5.81
CA LYS A 126 11.62 13.96 4.41
C LYS A 126 12.89 13.10 4.31
N GLY A 127 12.89 12.14 3.41
CA GLY A 127 13.97 11.16 3.29
C GLY A 127 13.72 9.87 4.08
N SER A 128 12.48 9.63 4.51
CA SER A 128 12.03 8.33 5.01
C SER A 128 12.07 7.27 3.91
N GLY A 129 12.30 6.02 4.26
CA GLY A 129 12.44 4.94 3.30
C GLY A 129 11.61 3.72 3.67
N TYR A 130 11.15 3.00 2.63
CA TYR A 130 10.48 1.71 2.79
C TYR A 130 11.10 0.70 1.82
N LEU A 131 11.67 -0.37 2.37
CA LEU A 131 12.19 -1.49 1.60
C LEU A 131 11.22 -2.65 1.73
N GLU A 132 10.80 -3.22 0.62
CA GLU A 132 9.92 -4.38 0.61
C GLU A 132 10.44 -5.50 -0.29
N LEU A 133 10.20 -6.73 0.14
CA LEU A 133 10.45 -7.96 -0.60
C LEU A 133 9.13 -8.70 -0.75
N ASN A 134 8.85 -9.15 -1.97
CA ASN A 134 7.67 -9.91 -2.30
C ASN A 134 8.06 -11.20 -3.02
N ALA A 135 7.30 -12.28 -2.78
CA ALA A 135 7.40 -13.52 -3.52
C ALA A 135 6.00 -14.05 -3.80
N ASN A 136 5.70 -14.36 -5.08
CA ASN A 136 4.39 -14.83 -5.51
C ASN A 136 4.56 -16.11 -6.34
N PHE A 137 3.91 -17.20 -5.89
CA PHE A 137 4.00 -18.52 -6.51
C PHE A 137 2.61 -18.97 -6.97
N GLU A 138 2.48 -19.38 -8.22
CA GLU A 138 1.31 -20.12 -8.65
C GLU A 138 1.41 -21.55 -8.12
N VAL A 139 0.63 -21.89 -7.09
CA VAL A 139 0.67 -23.18 -6.39
C VAL A 139 -0.33 -24.18 -6.94
N MET A 140 -1.37 -23.69 -7.61
CA MET A 140 -2.37 -24.45 -8.38
C MET A 140 -2.90 -23.55 -9.50
N ASP A 141 -3.58 -24.15 -10.49
CA ASP A 141 -4.21 -23.39 -11.57
C ASP A 141 -5.00 -22.19 -11.02
N LYS A 142 -4.64 -20.99 -11.50
CA LYS A 142 -5.25 -19.71 -11.11
C LYS A 142 -5.21 -19.40 -9.60
N THR A 143 -4.29 -20.03 -8.86
CA THR A 143 -4.19 -19.86 -7.42
C THR A 143 -2.77 -19.44 -7.03
N THR A 144 -2.64 -18.24 -6.51
CA THR A 144 -1.35 -17.63 -6.13
C THR A 144 -1.19 -17.60 -4.62
N LEU A 145 -0.07 -18.13 -4.13
CA LEU A 145 0.42 -17.96 -2.77
C LEU A 145 1.44 -16.82 -2.76
N GLY A 146 1.18 -15.79 -1.95
CA GLY A 146 2.00 -14.60 -1.85
C GLY A 146 2.62 -14.44 -0.46
N PHE A 147 3.87 -13.97 -0.43
CA PHE A 147 4.62 -13.59 0.76
C PHE A 147 5.12 -12.17 0.60
N HIS A 148 5.10 -11.43 1.68
CA HIS A 148 5.61 -10.06 1.73
C HIS A 148 6.25 -9.80 3.08
N VAL A 149 7.35 -9.05 3.06
CA VAL A 149 7.95 -8.39 4.22
C VAL A 149 8.43 -7.01 3.78
N GLY A 150 8.17 -6.01 4.63
CA GLY A 150 8.60 -4.64 4.40
C GLY A 150 9.15 -4.02 5.66
N HIS A 151 10.09 -3.08 5.53
CA HIS A 151 10.62 -2.30 6.64
C HIS A 151 10.50 -0.81 6.35
N GLN A 152 9.75 -0.12 7.21
CA GLN A 152 9.59 1.33 7.20
C GLN A 152 10.63 1.96 8.12
N LYS A 153 11.41 2.89 7.59
CA LYS A 153 12.28 3.77 8.35
C LYS A 153 11.78 5.20 8.25
N VAL A 154 11.47 5.83 9.38
CA VAL A 154 11.02 7.21 9.44
C VAL A 154 12.16 8.10 9.89
N ARG A 155 12.63 8.94 8.98
CA ARG A 155 13.77 9.82 9.26
C ARG A 155 13.47 10.73 10.43
N HIS A 156 14.46 10.89 11.33
CA HIS A 156 14.41 11.66 12.58
C HIS A 156 13.30 11.24 13.57
N ASN A 157 12.66 10.08 13.34
CA ASN A 157 11.64 9.52 14.22
C ASN A 157 11.72 7.99 14.25
N SER A 158 12.82 7.44 14.77
CA SER A 158 13.05 5.99 14.82
C SER A 158 12.03 5.22 15.69
N ALA A 159 11.30 5.91 16.55
CA ALA A 159 10.19 5.29 17.30
C ALA A 159 9.01 4.90 16.40
N ALA A 160 8.95 5.42 15.18
CA ALA A 160 7.97 5.09 14.16
C ALA A 160 8.52 4.09 13.10
N ASP A 161 9.74 3.58 13.28
CA ASP A 161 10.27 2.52 12.42
C ASP A 161 9.57 1.20 12.78
N TYR A 162 9.23 0.41 11.76
CA TYR A 162 8.59 -0.90 11.96
C TYR A 162 8.75 -1.81 10.75
N THR A 163 8.49 -3.08 10.97
CA THR A 163 8.44 -4.12 9.94
C THR A 163 7.01 -4.62 9.79
N ASP A 164 6.55 -4.79 8.56
CA ASP A 164 5.28 -5.44 8.27
C ASP A 164 5.48 -6.73 7.48
N TYR A 165 4.49 -7.61 7.55
CA TYR A 165 4.50 -8.88 6.87
C TYR A 165 3.11 -9.29 6.41
N LYS A 166 3.05 -10.07 5.33
CA LYS A 166 1.82 -10.64 4.80
C LYS A 166 2.07 -12.02 4.21
N VAL A 167 1.13 -12.92 4.48
CA VAL A 167 0.95 -14.17 3.74
C VAL A 167 -0.45 -14.16 3.14
N SER A 168 -0.57 -14.48 1.86
CA SER A 168 -1.84 -14.40 1.14
C SER A 168 -2.04 -15.58 0.20
N LEU A 169 -3.31 -15.96 0.04
CA LEU A 169 -3.76 -16.91 -0.97
C LEU A 169 -4.87 -16.23 -1.78
N ALA A 170 -4.74 -16.21 -3.11
CA ALA A 170 -5.72 -15.61 -4.00
C ALA A 170 -6.03 -16.56 -5.16
N ARG A 171 -7.31 -16.67 -5.54
CA ARG A 171 -7.75 -17.49 -6.66
C ARG A 171 -8.62 -16.67 -7.61
N ASP A 172 -8.29 -16.77 -8.90
CA ASP A 172 -9.14 -16.22 -9.97
C ASP A 172 -10.21 -17.24 -10.36
N PHE A 173 -11.48 -16.87 -10.17
CA PHE A 173 -12.66 -17.65 -10.56
C PHE A 173 -13.20 -17.25 -11.94
N GLY A 174 -12.49 -16.38 -12.69
CA GLY A 174 -12.87 -15.86 -13.98
C GLY A 174 -13.82 -14.65 -13.90
N PHE A 175 -14.82 -14.68 -13.04
CA PHE A 175 -15.69 -13.52 -12.79
C PHE A 175 -15.07 -12.51 -11.81
N ALA A 176 -14.27 -13.00 -10.85
CA ALA A 176 -13.53 -12.19 -9.87
C ALA A 176 -12.38 -13.01 -9.27
N THR A 177 -11.37 -12.32 -8.72
CA THR A 177 -10.34 -12.91 -7.85
C THR A 177 -10.77 -12.76 -6.39
N ILE A 178 -10.79 -13.88 -5.65
CA ILE A 178 -11.04 -13.90 -4.21
C ILE A 178 -9.73 -14.17 -3.49
N GLY A 179 -9.40 -13.36 -2.49
CA GLY A 179 -8.17 -13.44 -1.73
C GLY A 179 -8.41 -13.45 -0.22
N LEU A 180 -7.56 -14.19 0.48
CA LEU A 180 -7.43 -14.17 1.94
C LEU A 180 -5.97 -13.87 2.28
N ALA A 181 -5.74 -12.93 3.17
CA ALA A 181 -4.40 -12.59 3.63
C ALA A 181 -4.36 -12.50 5.17
N VAL A 182 -3.25 -12.93 5.75
CA VAL A 182 -2.88 -12.60 7.14
C VAL A 182 -1.81 -11.53 7.06
N ILE A 183 -2.08 -10.38 7.66
CA ILE A 183 -1.25 -9.18 7.60
C ILE A 183 -0.98 -8.69 9.01
N GLY A 184 0.25 -8.32 9.32
CA GLY A 184 0.63 -7.80 10.63
C GLY A 184 1.87 -6.93 10.59
N THR A 185 2.22 -6.37 11.75
CA THR A 185 3.42 -5.57 11.98
C THR A 185 4.10 -5.99 13.28
N ASP A 186 5.35 -5.54 13.46
CA ASP A 186 6.09 -5.65 14.73
C ASP A 186 5.94 -4.41 15.64
N ILE A 187 5.00 -3.51 15.32
CA ILE A 187 4.72 -2.33 16.15
C ILE A 187 4.36 -2.79 17.55
N SER A 188 5.26 -2.56 18.50
CA SER A 188 5.07 -2.91 19.89
C SER A 188 4.09 -1.94 20.59
N GLY A 189 3.16 -2.51 21.37
CA GLY A 189 2.23 -1.71 22.16
C GLY A 189 0.95 -1.31 21.44
N ASP A 190 0.71 -1.87 20.23
CA ASP A 190 -0.53 -1.69 19.48
C ASP A 190 -1.05 -0.25 19.58
N ALA A 191 -0.31 0.74 19.05
CA ALA A 191 -0.71 2.15 19.17
C ALA A 191 -2.23 2.28 18.91
N PRO A 192 -3.06 2.33 19.97
CA PRO A 192 -4.50 2.29 19.79
C PRO A 192 -4.92 3.62 19.18
N VAL A 193 -5.51 3.57 18.01
CA VAL A 193 -6.16 4.73 17.44
C VAL A 193 -7.52 4.89 18.11
N THR A 194 -7.74 6.05 18.74
CA THR A 194 -9.02 6.39 19.36
C THR A 194 -9.86 7.17 18.35
N SER A 195 -11.03 6.65 18.03
CA SER A 195 -12.00 7.37 17.19
C SER A 195 -12.55 8.61 17.89
N GLY A 196 -13.08 9.55 17.11
CA GLY A 196 -13.83 10.69 17.67
C GLY A 196 -15.04 10.30 18.51
N SER A 197 -15.54 9.06 18.38
CA SER A 197 -16.59 8.47 19.23
C SER A 197 -16.04 7.72 20.46
N GLY A 198 -14.74 7.83 20.74
CA GLY A 198 -14.10 7.17 21.89
C GLY A 198 -13.82 5.67 21.72
N LYS A 199 -14.09 5.08 20.55
CA LYS A 199 -13.75 3.68 20.27
C LYS A 199 -12.24 3.54 20.04
N ILE A 200 -11.63 2.56 20.69
CA ILE A 200 -10.21 2.25 20.57
C ILE A 200 -10.06 0.99 19.73
N LYS A 201 -9.22 1.04 18.70
CA LYS A 201 -8.85 -0.12 17.86
C LYS A 201 -7.34 -0.20 17.68
N LYS A 202 -6.83 -1.41 17.71
CA LYS A 202 -5.45 -1.74 17.37
C LYS A 202 -5.36 -1.83 15.84
N THR A 203 -4.82 -0.80 15.20
CA THR A 203 -4.80 -0.70 13.72
C THR A 203 -3.59 -1.40 13.09
N ALA A 204 -2.60 -1.78 13.89
CA ALA A 204 -1.35 -2.38 13.45
C ALA A 204 -1.20 -3.88 13.82
N ASP A 205 -2.18 -4.45 14.51
CA ASP A 205 -2.17 -5.86 14.91
C ASP A 205 -2.31 -6.82 13.73
N THR A 206 -1.92 -8.07 13.94
CA THR A 206 -2.09 -9.14 12.96
C THR A 206 -3.57 -9.44 12.75
N THR A 207 -4.01 -9.42 11.51
CA THR A 207 -5.42 -9.56 11.13
C THR A 207 -5.57 -10.35 9.84
N ALA A 208 -6.65 -11.12 9.73
CA ALA A 208 -7.07 -11.71 8.47
C ALA A 208 -7.88 -10.69 7.66
N VAL A 209 -7.55 -10.55 6.38
CA VAL A 209 -8.22 -9.66 5.43
C VAL A 209 -8.75 -10.48 4.26
N LEU A 210 -10.06 -10.37 4.02
CA LEU A 210 -10.73 -10.94 2.85
C LEU A 210 -10.83 -9.88 1.75
N SER A 211 -10.64 -10.29 0.51
CA SER A 211 -10.79 -9.42 -0.66
C SER A 211 -11.54 -10.11 -1.79
N ILE A 212 -12.25 -9.30 -2.56
CA ILE A 212 -12.78 -9.67 -3.88
C ILE A 212 -12.42 -8.56 -4.85
N SER A 213 -11.85 -8.90 -6.00
CA SER A 213 -11.40 -7.93 -6.99
C SER A 213 -11.69 -8.37 -8.41
N LYS A 214 -11.77 -7.40 -9.32
CA LYS A 214 -11.90 -7.61 -10.76
C LYS A 214 -11.04 -6.59 -11.50
N ALA A 215 -10.29 -7.09 -12.49
CA ALA A 215 -9.61 -6.27 -13.50
C ALA A 215 -10.39 -6.30 -14.82
N PHE A 216 -10.30 -5.19 -15.59
CA PHE A 216 -10.97 -4.97 -16.87
C PHE A 216 -9.97 -4.52 -17.92
#